data_89c33de8eba2c37aec03230b1aea9897
#
_entry.id   89c33de8eba2c37aec03230b1aea9897
#
_cell.length_a   1.000
_cell.length_b   1.000
_cell.length_c   1.000
_cell.angle_alpha   90.00
_cell.angle_beta   90.00
_cell.angle_gamma   90.00
#
_symmetry.space_group_name_H-M   'P 1'
#
loop_
_entity.id
_entity.type
_entity.pdbx_description
1 polymer ?
#
loop_
_entity_poly.entity_id
_entity_poly.type
_entity_poly.pdbx_seq_one_letter_code
_entity_poly.pdbx_strand_id
1 'polypeptide(L)'
;MPTPIENTLAIILSPENKMRDKTPYVYDIPESNLCWLHNCGSAAKSTLQWLGKDHGDMRKMTDEQLKENQKPAFVLLHEPEYRWWTGVIEWASCFEDYAWFKNKKIMEWWPHFDRFTLAPWEVIEQTKVEHFIKVGPDLNEKMQDFAKEHNLKMYGNFPYVKPRWRHVKYINQMAKALKPALENEMRRNPELRQKLDAYLEKDYQYYSKAT
;
A
#
# COMPACT_ATOMS: atom_id res chain seq x y z
N MET A 1 24.71 -17.75 -14.40
CA MET A 1 24.07 -16.46 -14.69
C MET A 1 22.78 -16.42 -13.87
N PRO A 2 22.50 -15.31 -13.17
CA PRO A 2 21.25 -15.19 -12.42
C PRO A 2 20.04 -15.28 -13.37
N THR A 3 18.99 -15.90 -12.88
CA THR A 3 17.72 -16.00 -13.62
C THR A 3 17.07 -14.62 -13.77
N PRO A 4 16.16 -14.42 -14.72
CA PRO A 4 15.39 -13.17 -14.81
C PRO A 4 14.67 -12.82 -13.50
N ILE A 5 14.23 -13.81 -12.73
CA ILE A 5 13.58 -13.64 -11.43
C ILE A 5 14.58 -13.14 -10.39
N GLU A 6 15.78 -13.73 -10.30
CA GLU A 6 16.85 -13.27 -9.40
C GLU A 6 17.24 -11.83 -9.70
N ASN A 7 17.39 -11.49 -10.97
CA ASN A 7 17.68 -10.12 -11.38
C ASN A 7 16.55 -9.17 -10.98
N THR A 8 15.29 -9.55 -11.19
CA THR A 8 14.14 -8.75 -10.79
C THR A 8 14.11 -8.54 -9.28
N LEU A 9 14.31 -9.59 -8.49
CA LEU A 9 14.37 -9.51 -7.03
C LEU A 9 15.55 -8.67 -6.55
N ALA A 10 16.75 -8.85 -7.12
CA ALA A 10 17.92 -8.05 -6.75
C ALA A 10 17.69 -6.57 -6.99
N ILE A 11 17.02 -6.22 -8.09
CA ILE A 11 16.65 -4.85 -8.42
C ILE A 11 15.60 -4.34 -7.41
N ILE A 12 14.52 -5.08 -7.20
CA ILE A 12 13.39 -4.73 -6.32
C ILE A 12 13.85 -4.49 -4.88
N LEU A 13 14.82 -5.25 -4.41
CA LEU A 13 15.33 -5.20 -3.03
C LEU A 13 16.60 -4.35 -2.88
N SER A 14 17.05 -3.68 -3.96
CA SER A 14 18.23 -2.82 -3.90
C SER A 14 17.92 -1.54 -3.09
N PRO A 15 18.74 -1.21 -2.08
CA PRO A 15 18.61 0.04 -1.32
C PRO A 15 18.73 1.29 -2.18
N GLU A 16 19.45 1.19 -3.29
CA GLU A 16 19.73 2.31 -4.22
C GLU A 16 18.48 2.73 -5.01
N ASN A 17 17.48 1.86 -5.08
CA ASN A 17 16.24 2.10 -5.83
C ASN A 17 15.11 2.66 -4.97
N LYS A 18 15.38 3.11 -3.75
CA LYS A 18 14.38 3.72 -2.87
C LYS A 18 14.03 5.15 -3.28
N MET A 19 13.63 5.35 -4.52
CA MET A 19 12.96 6.57 -4.94
C MET A 19 11.48 6.48 -4.55
N ARG A 20 11.18 6.86 -3.32
CA ARG A 20 9.81 6.89 -2.82
C ARG A 20 9.04 8.04 -3.46
N ASP A 21 7.83 7.74 -3.89
CA ASP A 21 6.86 8.78 -4.19
C ASP A 21 6.55 9.53 -2.89
N LYS A 22 7.21 10.67 -2.69
CA LYS A 22 7.11 11.51 -1.50
C LYS A 22 5.80 12.28 -1.44
N THR A 23 4.90 12.04 -2.38
CA THR A 23 3.64 12.78 -2.42
C THR A 23 2.75 12.34 -1.26
N PRO A 24 2.47 13.19 -0.28
CA PRO A 24 1.60 12.83 0.81
C PRO A 24 0.19 12.54 0.29
N TYR A 25 -0.35 11.41 0.69
CA TYR A 25 -1.71 11.01 0.40
C TYR A 25 -2.56 11.16 1.67
N VAL A 26 -2.55 12.37 2.23
CA VAL A 26 -3.38 12.70 3.39
C VAL A 26 -4.58 13.48 2.90
N TYR A 27 -5.74 13.01 3.29
CA TYR A 27 -7.02 13.60 2.93
C TYR A 27 -7.71 14.13 4.18
N ASP A 28 -8.13 15.40 4.12
CA ASP A 28 -9.04 15.93 5.13
C ASP A 28 -10.41 15.27 4.99
N ILE A 29 -10.98 14.85 6.11
CA ILE A 29 -12.35 14.33 6.15
C ILE A 29 -13.25 15.48 6.54
N PRO A 30 -14.05 16.03 5.61
CA PRO A 30 -14.99 17.09 5.92
C PRO A 30 -15.92 16.69 7.08
N GLU A 31 -16.27 17.65 7.90
CA GLU A 31 -17.21 17.46 9.03
C GLU A 31 -16.70 16.52 10.13
N SER A 32 -15.41 16.19 10.14
CA SER A 32 -14.76 15.42 11.20
C SER A 32 -13.50 16.09 11.72
N ASN A 33 -13.04 15.67 12.89
CA ASN A 33 -11.75 16.09 13.43
C ASN A 33 -10.63 15.08 13.08
N LEU A 34 -10.75 14.41 11.94
CA LEU A 34 -9.80 13.40 11.50
C LEU A 34 -9.33 13.65 10.07
N CYS A 35 -8.12 13.16 9.79
CA CYS A 35 -7.60 12.98 8.46
C CYS A 35 -7.46 11.49 8.16
N TRP A 36 -7.50 11.14 6.89
CA TRP A 36 -7.20 9.81 6.41
C TRP A 36 -5.89 9.80 5.64
N LEU A 37 -4.93 8.99 6.10
CA LEU A 37 -3.70 8.73 5.36
C LEU A 37 -3.93 7.54 4.43
N HIS A 38 -3.95 7.82 3.14
CA HIS A 38 -4.12 6.81 2.11
C HIS A 38 -2.86 5.94 2.00
N ASN A 39 -3.01 4.67 2.32
CA ASN A 39 -1.98 3.67 2.13
C ASN A 39 -2.37 2.77 0.95
N CYS A 40 -1.64 2.84 -0.16
CA CYS A 40 -1.89 2.01 -1.33
C CYS A 40 -1.86 0.52 -0.96
N GLY A 41 -2.78 -0.27 -1.55
CA GLY A 41 -2.89 -1.69 -1.25
C GLY A 41 -3.51 -2.04 0.11
N SER A 42 -3.92 -1.03 0.91
CA SER A 42 -4.52 -1.23 2.23
C SER A 42 -5.96 -0.71 2.27
N ALA A 43 -6.86 -1.39 1.56
CA ALA A 43 -8.29 -1.13 1.54
C ALA A 43 -8.72 0.31 1.13
N ALA A 44 -7.91 1.03 0.36
CA ALA A 44 -8.16 2.42 0.02
C ALA A 44 -9.51 2.65 -0.68
N LYS A 45 -9.89 1.81 -1.65
CA LYS A 45 -11.19 1.89 -2.32
C LYS A 45 -12.34 1.62 -1.35
N SER A 46 -12.17 0.66 -0.46
CA SER A 46 -13.14 0.36 0.58
C SER A 46 -13.35 1.55 1.50
N THR A 47 -12.27 2.23 1.90
CA THR A 47 -12.33 3.43 2.74
C THR A 47 -13.08 4.56 2.05
N LEU A 48 -12.80 4.82 0.77
CA LEU A 48 -13.51 5.84 0.01
C LEU A 48 -15.02 5.56 -0.06
N GLN A 49 -15.41 4.34 -0.45
CA GLN A 49 -16.82 3.96 -0.50
C GLN A 49 -17.50 4.05 0.87
N TRP A 50 -16.80 3.64 1.92
CA TRP A 50 -17.31 3.72 3.29
C TRP A 50 -17.53 5.17 3.75
N LEU A 51 -16.66 6.09 3.34
CA LEU A 51 -16.82 7.52 3.55
C LEU A 51 -17.83 8.17 2.60
N GLY A 52 -18.42 7.41 1.66
CA GLY A 52 -19.35 7.91 0.65
C GLY A 52 -18.69 8.87 -0.34
N LYS A 53 -17.42 8.64 -0.64
CA LYS A 53 -16.59 9.51 -1.49
C LYS A 53 -16.01 8.73 -2.66
N ASP A 54 -15.83 9.42 -3.77
CA ASP A 54 -14.97 9.00 -4.86
C ASP A 54 -13.58 9.65 -4.77
N HIS A 55 -12.61 9.12 -5.51
CA HIS A 55 -11.24 9.67 -5.52
C HIS A 55 -11.19 11.17 -5.87
N GLY A 56 -12.11 11.64 -6.72
CA GLY A 56 -12.22 13.03 -7.11
C GLY A 56 -12.82 13.96 -6.05
N ASP A 57 -13.56 13.40 -5.10
CA ASP A 57 -14.25 14.15 -4.05
C ASP A 57 -13.37 14.47 -2.85
N MET A 58 -12.31 13.66 -2.67
CA MET A 58 -11.41 13.81 -1.54
C MET A 58 -10.32 14.83 -1.86
N ARG A 59 -10.31 15.91 -1.12
CA ARG A 59 -9.29 16.93 -1.25
C ARG A 59 -8.00 16.50 -0.58
N LYS A 60 -6.99 16.23 -1.38
CA LYS A 60 -5.65 15.95 -0.91
C LYS A 60 -5.04 17.20 -0.28
N MET A 61 -4.41 17.06 0.87
CA MET A 61 -3.66 18.13 1.49
C MET A 61 -2.41 18.50 0.67
N THR A 62 -2.11 19.78 0.58
CA THR A 62 -0.81 20.26 0.11
C THR A 62 0.25 20.04 1.19
N ASP A 63 1.52 20.19 0.84
CA ASP A 63 2.63 20.09 1.81
C ASP A 63 2.53 21.15 2.90
N GLU A 64 2.07 22.36 2.55
CA GLU A 64 1.83 23.44 3.50
C GLU A 64 0.69 23.09 4.45
N GLN A 65 -0.43 22.63 3.92
CA GLN A 65 -1.58 22.20 4.72
C GLN A 65 -1.22 21.04 5.65
N LEU A 66 -0.37 20.11 5.18
CA LEU A 66 0.08 18.98 5.99
C LEU A 66 0.94 19.44 7.19
N LYS A 67 1.83 20.42 7.00
CA LYS A 67 2.66 20.97 8.06
C LYS A 67 1.84 21.72 9.12
N GLU A 68 0.77 22.38 8.71
CA GLU A 68 -0.12 23.13 9.58
C GLU A 68 -1.23 22.30 10.21
N ASN A 69 -1.41 21.07 9.72
CA ASN A 69 -2.50 20.20 10.16
C ASN A 69 -2.31 19.74 11.59
N GLN A 70 -3.32 20.02 12.44
CA GLN A 70 -3.39 19.57 13.83
C GLN A 70 -4.35 18.39 14.04
N LYS A 71 -5.14 18.05 13.02
CA LYS A 71 -6.07 16.91 13.11
C LYS A 71 -5.30 15.60 13.17
N PRO A 72 -5.64 14.68 14.06
CA PRO A 72 -5.10 13.33 14.05
C PRO A 72 -5.51 12.60 12.76
N ALA A 73 -4.65 11.70 12.32
CA ALA A 73 -4.91 10.88 11.14
C ALA A 73 -5.06 9.41 11.52
N PHE A 74 -5.86 8.69 10.73
CA PHE A 74 -5.87 7.24 10.76
C PHE A 74 -5.29 6.64 9.47
N VAL A 75 -4.73 5.46 9.60
CA VAL A 75 -4.18 4.67 8.49
C VAL A 75 -4.56 3.20 8.63
N LEU A 76 -4.91 2.58 7.50
CA LEU A 76 -5.13 1.14 7.46
C LEU A 76 -3.85 0.44 7.00
N LEU A 77 -3.45 -0.60 7.71
CA LEU A 77 -2.25 -1.36 7.45
C LEU A 77 -2.57 -2.85 7.22
N HIS A 78 -2.19 -3.35 6.07
CA HIS A 78 -2.09 -4.80 5.85
C HIS A 78 -0.83 -5.36 6.51
N GLU A 79 -0.84 -6.66 6.76
CA GLU A 79 0.36 -7.41 7.08
C GLU A 79 1.43 -7.12 6.00
N PRO A 80 2.66 -6.71 6.41
CA PRO A 80 3.64 -6.13 5.48
C PRO A 80 4.04 -7.04 4.33
N GLU A 81 4.30 -8.32 4.59
CA GLU A 81 4.68 -9.26 3.53
C GLU A 81 3.52 -9.53 2.57
N TYR A 82 2.29 -9.67 3.08
CA TYR A 82 1.10 -9.81 2.23
C TYR A 82 0.93 -8.57 1.34
N ARG A 83 1.10 -7.37 1.91
CA ARG A 83 1.01 -6.13 1.15
C ARG A 83 2.09 -6.05 0.09
N TRP A 84 3.33 -6.41 0.42
CA TRP A 84 4.43 -6.46 -0.52
C TRP A 84 4.11 -7.38 -1.72
N TRP A 85 3.65 -8.61 -1.47
CA TRP A 85 3.25 -9.53 -2.52
C TRP A 85 2.17 -8.97 -3.43
N THR A 86 1.13 -8.40 -2.86
CA THR A 86 0.04 -7.81 -3.64
C THR A 86 0.51 -6.60 -4.42
N GLY A 87 1.40 -5.80 -3.85
CA GLY A 87 2.02 -4.65 -4.47
C GLY A 87 2.91 -5.03 -5.66
N VAL A 88 3.75 -6.06 -5.51
CA VAL A 88 4.58 -6.60 -6.61
C VAL A 88 3.71 -7.06 -7.78
N ILE A 89 2.62 -7.79 -7.49
CA ILE A 89 1.69 -8.25 -8.52
C ILE A 89 1.00 -7.06 -9.21
N GLU A 90 0.54 -6.09 -8.45
CA GLU A 90 -0.14 -4.92 -8.98
C GLU A 90 0.81 -4.05 -9.81
N TRP A 91 2.02 -3.85 -9.34
CA TRP A 91 3.08 -3.17 -10.07
C TRP A 91 3.44 -3.90 -11.37
N ALA A 92 3.70 -5.20 -11.31
CA ALA A 92 4.01 -6.00 -12.50
C ALA A 92 2.86 -5.99 -13.52
N SER A 93 1.60 -5.96 -13.07
CA SER A 93 0.44 -5.88 -13.96
C SER A 93 0.35 -4.58 -14.76
N CYS A 94 0.91 -3.49 -14.22
CA CYS A 94 0.95 -2.22 -14.93
C CYS A 94 1.86 -2.25 -16.17
N PHE A 95 2.80 -3.19 -16.25
CA PHE A 95 3.72 -3.29 -17.39
C PHE A 95 3.17 -4.12 -18.54
N GLU A 96 2.31 -5.08 -18.28
CA GLU A 96 1.74 -5.93 -19.34
C GLU A 96 0.67 -5.20 -20.17
N ASP A 97 -0.08 -4.29 -19.57
CA ASP A 97 -1.05 -3.46 -20.28
C ASP A 97 -0.40 -2.44 -21.24
N TYR A 98 0.90 -2.18 -21.04
CA TYR A 98 1.64 -1.24 -21.87
C TYR A 98 2.81 -1.99 -22.50
N ALA A 99 2.96 -1.86 -23.81
CA ALA A 99 4.10 -2.37 -24.58
C ALA A 99 5.50 -1.87 -24.07
N TRP A 100 5.55 -1.37 -22.87
CA TRP A 100 6.66 -0.80 -22.14
C TRP A 100 7.70 -1.84 -21.74
N PHE A 101 7.26 -3.06 -21.44
CA PHE A 101 8.15 -4.18 -21.17
C PHE A 101 9.08 -4.46 -22.35
N LYS A 102 8.56 -4.25 -23.58
CA LYS A 102 9.34 -4.37 -24.81
C LYS A 102 10.33 -3.22 -25.02
N ASN A 103 10.11 -2.05 -24.39
CA ASN A 103 10.81 -0.80 -24.68
C ASN A 103 11.79 -0.32 -23.61
N LYS A 104 12.20 -1.16 -22.65
CA LYS A 104 13.15 -0.81 -21.56
C LYS A 104 12.75 0.37 -20.67
N LYS A 105 11.51 0.81 -20.71
CA LYS A 105 11.00 1.94 -19.90
C LYS A 105 10.64 1.56 -18.45
N ILE A 106 10.92 0.33 -18.04
CA ILE A 106 10.77 -0.14 -16.65
C ILE A 106 11.35 0.84 -15.65
N MET A 107 12.53 1.41 -15.95
CA MET A 107 13.23 2.32 -15.03
C MET A 107 12.49 3.64 -14.79
N GLU A 108 11.62 4.07 -15.70
CA GLU A 108 10.81 5.28 -15.53
C GLU A 108 9.65 5.06 -14.53
N TRP A 109 9.19 3.81 -14.37
CA TRP A 109 8.13 3.43 -13.44
C TRP A 109 8.64 2.91 -12.09
N TRP A 110 9.94 2.77 -11.96
CA TRP A 110 10.60 2.30 -10.76
C TRP A 110 10.22 3.12 -9.50
N PRO A 111 10.12 4.45 -9.56
CA PRO A 111 9.74 5.26 -8.40
C PRO A 111 8.36 4.91 -7.81
N HIS A 112 7.49 4.27 -8.60
CA HIS A 112 6.16 3.88 -8.15
C HIS A 112 6.11 2.51 -7.46
N PHE A 113 7.20 1.75 -7.46
CA PHE A 113 7.24 0.43 -6.84
C PHE A 113 6.99 0.51 -5.32
N ASP A 114 7.68 1.39 -4.63
CA ASP A 114 7.55 1.56 -3.18
C ASP A 114 6.13 1.97 -2.78
N ARG A 115 5.45 2.75 -3.60
CA ARG A 115 4.06 3.13 -3.38
C ARG A 115 3.12 1.94 -3.26
N PHE A 116 3.37 0.87 -4.01
CA PHE A 116 2.56 -0.35 -3.98
C PHE A 116 2.98 -1.31 -2.88
N THR A 117 4.24 -1.33 -2.53
CA THR A 117 4.83 -2.37 -1.68
C THR A 117 5.10 -1.95 -0.25
N LEU A 118 5.33 -0.66 0.02
CA LEU A 118 5.60 -0.12 1.34
C LEU A 118 4.48 0.79 1.87
N ALA A 119 4.32 0.83 3.17
CA ALA A 119 3.53 1.88 3.81
C ALA A 119 4.24 3.24 3.63
N PRO A 120 3.49 4.35 3.56
CA PRO A 120 4.05 5.69 3.41
C PRO A 120 4.64 6.20 4.74
N TRP A 121 5.57 5.47 5.33
CA TRP A 121 6.07 5.76 6.68
C TRP A 121 6.77 7.12 6.81
N GLU A 122 7.37 7.64 5.75
CA GLU A 122 7.91 9.02 5.76
C GLU A 122 6.79 10.04 5.97
N VAL A 123 5.62 9.80 5.35
CA VAL A 123 4.43 10.63 5.56
C VAL A 123 3.82 10.36 6.93
N ILE A 124 3.83 9.10 7.38
CA ILE A 124 3.39 8.73 8.74
C ILE A 124 4.21 9.49 9.79
N GLU A 125 5.53 9.58 9.62
CA GLU A 125 6.42 10.29 10.54
C GLU A 125 6.21 11.81 10.52
N GLN A 126 5.79 12.38 9.41
CA GLN A 126 5.52 13.81 9.24
C GLN A 126 4.08 14.20 9.59
N THR A 127 3.20 13.23 9.74
CA THR A 127 1.77 13.43 9.98
C THR A 127 1.44 12.98 11.40
N LYS A 128 0.47 13.62 12.04
CA LYS A 128 -0.04 13.19 13.34
C LYS A 128 -0.91 11.93 13.19
N VAL A 129 -0.30 10.78 12.86
CA VAL A 129 -1.01 9.51 12.81
C VAL A 129 -1.15 8.95 14.21
N GLU A 130 -2.38 8.92 14.73
CA GLU A 130 -2.69 8.41 16.07
C GLU A 130 -3.39 7.04 16.01
N HIS A 131 -4.05 6.73 14.88
CA HIS A 131 -4.84 5.51 14.75
C HIS A 131 -4.30 4.62 13.65
N PHE A 132 -3.70 3.50 14.06
CA PHE A 132 -3.22 2.45 13.17
C PHE A 132 -4.20 1.27 13.24
N ILE A 133 -4.84 0.93 12.12
CA ILE A 133 -5.89 -0.08 12.06
C ILE A 133 -5.43 -1.24 11.17
N LYS A 134 -5.40 -2.45 11.72
CA LYS A 134 -5.07 -3.66 10.94
C LYS A 134 -6.19 -4.03 9.98
N VAL A 135 -5.83 -4.25 8.74
CA VAL A 135 -6.72 -4.86 7.76
C VAL A 135 -6.75 -6.36 7.97
N GLY A 136 -7.85 -6.86 8.47
CA GLY A 136 -8.08 -8.26 8.80
C GLY A 136 -9.54 -8.68 8.58
N PRO A 137 -9.91 -9.90 8.96
CA PRO A 137 -11.29 -10.40 8.86
C PRO A 137 -12.31 -9.58 9.65
N ASP A 138 -11.87 -8.97 10.75
CA ASP A 138 -12.63 -8.15 11.68
C ASP A 138 -12.66 -6.65 11.31
N LEU A 139 -12.11 -6.28 10.15
CA LEU A 139 -11.99 -4.87 9.75
C LEU A 139 -13.32 -4.13 9.74
N ASN A 140 -14.42 -4.78 9.34
CA ASN A 140 -15.73 -4.14 9.34
C ASN A 140 -16.15 -3.71 10.76
N GLU A 141 -15.99 -4.58 11.75
CA GLU A 141 -16.32 -4.29 13.15
C GLU A 141 -15.45 -3.15 13.68
N LYS A 142 -14.14 -3.24 13.49
CA LYS A 142 -13.18 -2.20 13.87
C LYS A 142 -13.54 -0.84 13.28
N MET A 143 -13.87 -0.79 12.00
CA MET A 143 -14.22 0.46 11.33
C MET A 143 -15.56 1.03 11.80
N GLN A 144 -16.53 0.18 12.15
CA GLN A 144 -17.80 0.60 12.74
C GLN A 144 -17.60 1.22 14.13
N ASP A 145 -16.78 0.58 14.97
CA ASP A 145 -16.49 1.09 16.31
C ASP A 145 -15.65 2.37 16.25
N PHE A 146 -14.66 2.42 15.38
CA PHE A 146 -13.86 3.61 15.10
C PHE A 146 -14.75 4.79 14.65
N ALA A 147 -15.71 4.54 13.77
CA ALA A 147 -16.62 5.59 13.30
C ALA A 147 -17.49 6.14 14.43
N LYS A 148 -18.01 5.26 15.32
CA LYS A 148 -18.81 5.67 16.49
C LYS A 148 -17.96 6.50 17.46
N GLU A 149 -16.76 6.06 17.78
CA GLU A 149 -15.84 6.74 18.69
C GLU A 149 -15.48 8.15 18.20
N HIS A 150 -15.29 8.31 16.90
CA HIS A 150 -14.85 9.57 16.30
C HIS A 150 -15.95 10.36 15.60
N ASN A 151 -17.22 9.96 15.76
CA ASN A 151 -18.37 10.60 15.11
C ASN A 151 -18.21 10.74 13.58
N LEU A 152 -17.61 9.74 12.94
CA LEU A 152 -17.47 9.72 11.50
C LEU A 152 -18.78 9.36 10.82
N LYS A 153 -19.17 10.16 9.84
CA LYS A 153 -20.28 9.82 8.95
C LYS A 153 -19.84 8.71 8.00
N MET A 154 -20.52 7.57 8.10
CA MET A 154 -20.24 6.40 7.27
C MET A 154 -21.47 6.01 6.44
N TYR A 155 -21.22 5.35 5.32
CA TYR A 155 -22.26 4.88 4.40
C TYR A 155 -22.33 3.35 4.40
N GLY A 156 -22.98 2.81 5.43
CA GLY A 156 -23.19 1.39 5.61
C GLY A 156 -21.99 0.65 6.22
N ASN A 157 -21.92 -0.66 5.96
CA ASN A 157 -20.82 -1.49 6.40
C ASN A 157 -19.54 -1.19 5.62
N PHE A 158 -18.37 -1.43 6.22
CA PHE A 158 -17.11 -1.29 5.54
C PHE A 158 -17.01 -2.30 4.38
N PRO A 159 -16.99 -1.87 3.11
CA PRO A 159 -17.16 -2.76 1.98
C PRO A 159 -15.87 -3.53 1.68
N TYR A 160 -15.99 -4.80 1.31
CA TYR A 160 -14.88 -5.54 0.74
C TYR A 160 -14.78 -5.27 -0.77
N VAL A 161 -13.80 -4.45 -1.16
CA VAL A 161 -13.51 -4.21 -2.57
C VAL A 161 -12.35 -5.10 -3.01
N LYS A 162 -12.62 -6.02 -3.92
CA LYS A 162 -11.58 -6.91 -4.47
C LYS A 162 -10.46 -6.12 -5.14
N PRO A 163 -9.19 -6.47 -4.91
CA PRO A 163 -8.07 -5.89 -5.64
C PRO A 163 -8.25 -6.03 -7.17
N ARG A 164 -7.82 -5.04 -7.94
CA ARG A 164 -7.95 -5.01 -9.40
C ARG A 164 -7.40 -6.29 -10.06
N TRP A 165 -6.26 -6.77 -9.61
CA TRP A 165 -5.61 -7.96 -10.17
C TRP A 165 -6.46 -9.24 -10.07
N ARG A 166 -7.41 -9.31 -9.12
CA ARG A 166 -8.34 -10.46 -9.02
C ARG A 166 -9.46 -10.44 -10.07
N HIS A 167 -9.70 -9.32 -10.73
CA HIS A 167 -10.73 -9.18 -11.76
C HIS A 167 -10.21 -9.44 -13.17
N VAL A 168 -8.90 -9.33 -13.39
CA VAL A 168 -8.27 -9.51 -14.69
C VAL A 168 -7.69 -10.91 -14.77
N LYS A 169 -8.25 -11.74 -15.66
CA LYS A 169 -7.92 -13.17 -15.73
C LYS A 169 -6.43 -13.44 -15.90
N TYR A 170 -5.76 -12.70 -16.77
CA TYR A 170 -4.34 -12.91 -17.03
C TYR A 170 -3.45 -12.44 -15.87
N ILE A 171 -3.80 -11.35 -15.18
CA ILE A 171 -3.09 -10.88 -13.99
C ILE A 171 -3.17 -11.92 -12.87
N ASN A 172 -4.34 -12.54 -12.71
CA ASN A 172 -4.51 -13.63 -11.75
C ASN A 172 -3.66 -14.86 -12.12
N GLN A 173 -3.53 -15.17 -13.41
CA GLN A 173 -2.63 -16.24 -13.88
C GLN A 173 -1.17 -15.91 -13.62
N MET A 174 -0.73 -14.67 -13.91
CA MET A 174 0.61 -14.19 -13.62
C MET A 174 0.89 -14.23 -12.12
N ALA A 175 -0.03 -13.77 -11.29
CA ALA A 175 0.11 -13.81 -9.83
C ALA A 175 0.30 -15.25 -9.31
N LYS A 176 -0.46 -16.20 -9.84
CA LYS A 176 -0.35 -17.63 -9.50
C LYS A 176 0.99 -18.24 -9.91
N ALA A 177 1.62 -17.73 -10.94
CA ALA A 177 2.94 -18.20 -11.39
C ALA A 177 4.09 -17.46 -10.67
N LEU A 178 3.98 -16.16 -10.54
CA LEU A 178 5.04 -15.30 -10.00
C LEU A 178 5.27 -15.55 -8.51
N LYS A 179 4.22 -15.60 -7.70
CA LYS A 179 4.34 -15.76 -6.26
C LYS A 179 5.10 -17.02 -5.86
N PRO A 180 4.70 -18.24 -6.31
CA PRO A 180 5.46 -19.45 -6.00
C PRO A 180 6.89 -19.45 -6.52
N ALA A 181 7.14 -18.82 -7.66
CA ALA A 181 8.48 -18.71 -8.23
C ALA A 181 9.39 -17.85 -7.33
N LEU A 182 8.90 -16.69 -6.89
CA LEU A 182 9.62 -15.80 -6.00
C LEU A 182 9.82 -16.40 -4.61
N GLU A 183 8.80 -17.05 -4.04
CA GLU A 183 8.92 -17.77 -2.76
C GLU A 183 9.96 -18.89 -2.82
N ASN A 184 9.99 -19.63 -3.93
CA ASN A 184 10.98 -20.68 -4.15
C ASN A 184 12.39 -20.11 -4.27
N GLU A 185 12.53 -18.97 -4.93
CA GLU A 185 13.83 -18.30 -5.06
C GLU A 185 14.33 -17.76 -3.72
N MET A 186 13.49 -17.10 -2.94
CA MET A 186 13.85 -16.65 -1.58
C MET A 186 14.21 -17.83 -0.65
N ARG A 187 13.61 -19.01 -0.85
CA ARG A 187 13.94 -20.22 -0.11
C ARG A 187 15.33 -20.77 -0.49
N ARG A 188 15.71 -20.66 -1.75
CA ARG A 188 17.01 -21.10 -2.27
C ARG A 188 18.14 -20.12 -1.98
N ASN A 189 17.79 -18.84 -1.86
CA ASN A 189 18.74 -17.75 -1.65
C ASN A 189 18.38 -16.96 -0.38
N PRO A 190 18.95 -17.33 0.78
CA PRO A 190 18.68 -16.68 2.06
C PRO A 190 19.02 -15.18 2.08
N GLU A 191 19.97 -14.72 1.26
CA GLU A 191 20.29 -13.29 1.15
C GLU A 191 19.09 -12.47 0.62
N LEU A 192 18.32 -13.03 -0.31
CA LEU A 192 17.13 -12.36 -0.83
C LEU A 192 16.07 -12.23 0.25
N ARG A 193 15.93 -13.24 1.10
CA ARG A 193 15.01 -13.19 2.25
C ARG A 193 15.43 -12.10 3.23
N GLN A 194 16.70 -12.05 3.60
CA GLN A 194 17.25 -11.02 4.50
C GLN A 194 17.04 -9.61 3.94
N LYS A 195 17.22 -9.42 2.62
CA LYS A 195 16.95 -8.14 1.96
C LYS A 195 15.48 -7.75 2.02
N LEU A 196 14.56 -8.70 1.84
CA LEU A 196 13.13 -8.45 1.99
C LEU A 196 12.78 -8.08 3.44
N ASP A 197 13.30 -8.80 4.41
CA ASP A 197 13.06 -8.53 5.83
C ASP A 197 13.54 -7.13 6.21
N ALA A 198 14.76 -6.75 5.77
CA ALA A 198 15.29 -5.40 5.96
C ALA A 198 14.47 -4.32 5.23
N TYR A 199 13.95 -4.64 4.05
CA TYR A 199 13.10 -3.74 3.29
C TYR A 199 11.76 -3.46 3.98
N LEU A 200 11.18 -4.47 4.65
CA LEU A 200 9.89 -4.39 5.33
C LEU A 200 9.99 -4.03 6.82
N GLU A 201 11.19 -3.86 7.36
CA GLU A 201 11.40 -3.65 8.80
C GLU A 201 10.54 -2.52 9.37
N LYS A 202 10.53 -1.35 8.72
CA LYS A 202 9.71 -0.22 9.16
C LYS A 202 8.22 -0.48 9.07
N ASP A 203 7.79 -1.18 8.03
CA ASP A 203 6.39 -1.57 7.90
C ASP A 203 5.94 -2.47 9.06
N TYR A 204 6.76 -3.41 9.48
CA TYR A 204 6.49 -4.24 10.65
C TYR A 204 6.48 -3.44 11.96
N GLN A 205 7.36 -2.44 12.11
CA GLN A 205 7.36 -1.55 13.28
C GLN A 205 6.03 -0.79 13.40
N TYR A 206 5.48 -0.28 12.30
CA TYR A 206 4.18 0.40 12.31
C TYR A 206 3.01 -0.59 12.43
N TYR A 207 3.08 -1.73 11.76
CA TYR A 207 2.06 -2.76 11.86
C TYR A 207 1.91 -3.32 13.27
N SER A 208 3.00 -3.39 14.04
CA SER A 208 2.96 -3.81 15.44
C SER A 208 2.20 -2.84 16.36
N LYS A 209 2.10 -1.57 15.98
CA LYS A 209 1.33 -0.54 16.71
C LYS A 209 -0.17 -0.58 16.41
N ALA A 210 -0.55 -1.29 15.33
CA ALA A 210 -1.93 -1.31 14.87
C ALA A 210 -2.79 -2.29 15.70
N THR A 211 -4.02 -1.92 15.90
CA THR A 211 -5.06 -2.71 16.59
C THR A 211 -5.97 -3.45 15.61
#